data_339f3f1937e9ec57f2e13c33b6071ce8
#
_entry.id   339f3f1937e9ec57f2e13c33b6071ce8
#
_cell.length_a   1.000
_cell.length_b   1.000
_cell.length_c   1.000
_cell.angle_alpha   90.00
_cell.angle_beta   90.00
_cell.angle_gamma   90.00
#
_symmetry.space_group_name_H-M   'P 1'
#
loop_
_entity.id
_entity.type
_entity.pdbx_description
1 polymer ?
#
loop_
_entity_poly.entity_id
_entity_poly.type
_entity_poly.pdbx_seq_one_letter_code
_entity_poly.pdbx_strand_id
1 'polypeptide(L)'
;MASTVWKGYISFGLISVPIRLFVAAREHHISFNQLHNVCGTRIRQKLYCPHCERDVERDEIVKGYEVSKDNYVRITSEELKALEAQSSETMEIQQFVKLPDVDPLYYQTSYFSVAEDPGRKAYSLIHKGMQDLKVGAIAKITLHQREQIVMIRPYEKGLVLHTLYYPEEIRAVAEFDNQPEMEVQKAEIELAEQFMKQLTAEFQPEKLKDEYESRVEQLIESKQGEAPAPEKQPKKKMAPVIDLMEALKKSMAQHGEKAEEPAEIPGKKQPQRAAAGGRRKKTG
;
A
#
# COMPACT_ATOMS: atom_id res chain seq x y z
N MET A 1 7.50 -17.24 7.55
CA MET A 1 6.28 -17.80 6.93
C MET A 1 5.20 -16.74 6.93
N ALA A 2 4.40 -16.59 5.85
CA ALA A 2 3.29 -15.66 5.83
C ALA A 2 2.21 -16.13 6.82
N SER A 3 1.77 -15.25 7.73
CA SER A 3 0.74 -15.59 8.70
C SER A 3 -0.65 -15.51 8.02
N THR A 4 -1.48 -16.52 8.25
CA THR A 4 -2.86 -16.55 7.81
C THR A 4 -3.68 -15.51 8.58
N VAL A 5 -4.39 -14.64 7.89
CA VAL A 5 -5.26 -13.60 8.49
C VAL A 5 -6.66 -14.16 8.74
N TRP A 6 -7.13 -14.97 7.81
CA TRP A 6 -8.47 -15.56 7.87
C TRP A 6 -8.47 -16.92 7.16
N LYS A 7 -9.30 -17.82 7.66
CA LYS A 7 -9.56 -19.14 7.08
C LYS A 7 -11.05 -19.38 7.03
N GLY A 8 -11.55 -19.87 5.90
CA GLY A 8 -12.99 -20.13 5.71
C GLY A 8 -13.30 -20.53 4.28
N TYR A 9 -14.51 -20.24 3.83
CA TYR A 9 -15.04 -20.70 2.55
C TYR A 9 -15.51 -19.51 1.71
N ILE A 10 -15.17 -19.51 0.40
CA ILE A 10 -15.91 -18.71 -0.58
C ILE A 10 -17.11 -19.55 -1.03
N SER A 11 -18.31 -19.00 -0.87
CA SER A 11 -19.56 -19.63 -1.30
C SER A 11 -20.12 -18.93 -2.54
N PHE A 12 -20.47 -19.73 -3.55
CA PHE A 12 -21.11 -19.28 -4.77
C PHE A 12 -22.21 -20.28 -5.14
N GLY A 13 -23.46 -19.96 -4.83
CA GLY A 13 -24.59 -20.89 -4.96
C GLY A 13 -24.35 -22.17 -4.12
N LEU A 14 -24.30 -23.33 -4.77
CA LEU A 14 -24.04 -24.61 -4.11
C LEU A 14 -22.53 -24.96 -4.02
N ILE A 15 -21.67 -24.12 -4.58
CA ILE A 15 -20.23 -24.35 -4.57
C ILE A 15 -19.64 -23.66 -3.33
N SER A 16 -18.88 -24.40 -2.52
CA SER A 16 -18.15 -23.89 -1.37
C SER A 16 -16.67 -24.27 -1.51
N VAL A 17 -15.79 -23.28 -1.45
CA VAL A 17 -14.35 -23.42 -1.70
C VAL A 17 -13.57 -23.03 -0.47
N PRO A 18 -12.88 -23.97 0.20
CA PRO A 18 -12.04 -23.65 1.34
C PRO A 18 -10.83 -22.82 0.91
N ILE A 19 -10.60 -21.69 1.58
CA ILE A 19 -9.50 -20.77 1.31
C ILE A 19 -8.82 -20.28 2.59
N ARG A 20 -7.60 -19.79 2.43
CA ARG A 20 -6.89 -18.96 3.41
C ARG A 20 -6.56 -17.62 2.82
N LEU A 21 -6.66 -16.57 3.64
CA LEU A 21 -6.27 -15.21 3.27
C LEU A 21 -4.94 -14.82 3.90
N PHE A 22 -4.11 -14.16 3.10
CA PHE A 22 -2.82 -13.61 3.48
C PHE A 22 -2.77 -12.14 3.08
N VAL A 23 -2.17 -11.28 3.91
CA VAL A 23 -1.97 -9.86 3.54
C VAL A 23 -1.15 -9.80 2.26
N ALA A 24 -1.70 -9.12 1.23
CA ALA A 24 -1.05 -9.01 -0.08
C ALA A 24 0.03 -7.91 -0.13
N ALA A 25 -0.16 -6.83 0.61
CA ALA A 25 0.78 -5.72 0.68
C ALA A 25 0.97 -5.28 2.13
N ARG A 26 2.18 -4.99 2.50
CA ARG A 26 2.55 -4.45 3.81
C ARG A 26 3.38 -3.20 3.59
N GLU A 27 3.12 -2.21 4.39
CA GLU A 27 4.01 -1.07 4.47
C GLU A 27 5.38 -1.54 4.97
N HIS A 28 6.41 -1.13 4.27
CA HIS A 28 7.79 -1.36 4.66
C HIS A 28 8.33 -0.03 5.20
N HIS A 29 8.44 0.06 6.52
CA HIS A 29 8.96 1.25 7.19
C HIS A 29 10.05 0.88 8.19
N ILE A 30 11.10 1.66 8.18
CA ILE A 30 12.11 1.58 9.24
C ILE A 30 11.48 2.09 10.53
N SER A 31 11.35 1.21 11.53
CA SER A 31 10.76 1.56 12.81
C SER A 31 11.82 2.04 13.79
N PHE A 32 11.54 3.17 14.48
CA PHE A 32 12.40 3.71 15.51
C PHE A 32 11.78 3.55 16.89
N ASN A 33 12.60 3.11 17.85
CA ASN A 33 12.23 3.14 19.25
C ASN A 33 12.47 4.53 19.83
N GLN A 34 11.55 5.00 20.69
CA GLN A 34 11.75 6.24 21.44
C GLN A 34 12.74 6.00 22.56
N LEU A 35 13.81 6.77 22.56
CA LEU A 35 14.87 6.70 23.57
C LEU A 35 14.94 8.00 24.36
N HIS A 36 15.28 7.88 25.66
CA HIS A 36 15.59 9.06 26.46
C HIS A 36 16.92 9.67 26.01
N ASN A 37 16.91 10.94 25.64
CA ASN A 37 18.06 11.60 25.01
C ASN A 37 19.34 11.58 25.89
N VAL A 38 19.20 11.58 27.23
CA VAL A 38 20.34 11.65 28.14
C VAL A 38 20.98 10.29 28.37
N CYS A 39 20.19 9.23 28.59
CA CYS A 39 20.70 7.91 28.97
C CYS A 39 20.56 6.83 27.88
N GLY A 40 19.93 7.15 26.73
CA GLY A 40 19.74 6.20 25.63
C GLY A 40 18.77 5.06 25.93
N THR A 41 18.10 5.04 27.09
CA THR A 41 17.18 3.97 27.46
C THR A 41 15.85 4.11 26.77
N ARG A 42 15.26 2.99 26.32
CA ARG A 42 13.93 2.96 25.71
C ARG A 42 12.85 3.45 26.67
N ILE A 43 12.06 4.42 26.22
CA ILE A 43 10.93 4.97 27.00
C ILE A 43 9.78 3.98 27.03
N ARG A 44 9.12 3.85 28.19
CA ARG A 44 7.89 3.12 28.40
C ARG A 44 6.77 4.10 28.71
N GLN A 45 5.57 3.88 28.14
CA GLN A 45 4.39 4.67 28.44
C GLN A 45 3.65 4.04 29.62
N LYS A 46 3.20 4.88 30.54
CA LYS A 46 2.31 4.53 31.65
C LYS A 46 0.97 5.19 31.41
N LEU A 47 -0.11 4.49 31.71
CA LEU A 47 -1.45 5.02 31.67
C LEU A 47 -1.74 5.69 33.03
N TYR A 48 -2.13 6.96 33.01
CA TYR A 48 -2.33 7.75 34.20
C TYR A 48 -3.74 8.36 34.24
N CYS A 49 -4.44 8.20 35.37
CA CYS A 49 -5.74 8.84 35.60
C CYS A 49 -5.53 10.18 36.30
N PRO A 50 -5.82 11.32 35.65
CA PRO A 50 -5.60 12.63 36.27
C PRO A 50 -6.55 12.93 37.44
N HIS A 51 -7.73 12.29 37.48
CA HIS A 51 -8.67 12.47 38.55
C HIS A 51 -8.30 11.68 39.82
N CYS A 52 -7.79 10.43 39.62
CA CYS A 52 -7.36 9.57 40.72
C CYS A 52 -5.89 9.78 41.10
N GLU A 53 -5.16 10.60 40.35
CA GLU A 53 -3.73 10.91 40.53
C GLU A 53 -2.84 9.67 40.66
N ARG A 54 -3.17 8.60 39.90
CA ARG A 54 -2.39 7.33 39.92
C ARG A 54 -2.27 6.68 38.54
N ASP A 55 -1.27 5.81 38.42
CA ASP A 55 -1.15 4.90 37.28
C ASP A 55 -2.35 3.91 37.31
N VAL A 56 -2.86 3.56 36.13
CA VAL A 56 -3.96 2.60 35.95
C VAL A 56 -3.52 1.43 35.09
N GLU A 57 -4.01 0.25 35.45
CA GLU A 57 -3.77 -0.97 34.70
C GLU A 57 -4.73 -1.05 33.50
N ARG A 58 -4.38 -1.84 32.48
CA ARG A 58 -5.19 -1.94 31.25
C ARG A 58 -6.57 -2.56 31.47
N ASP A 59 -6.72 -3.42 32.45
CA ASP A 59 -7.95 -4.08 32.85
C ASP A 59 -8.93 -3.12 33.59
N GLU A 60 -8.42 -2.01 34.13
CA GLU A 60 -9.24 -0.94 34.72
C GLU A 60 -9.83 0.00 33.67
N ILE A 61 -9.44 -0.14 32.37
CA ILE A 61 -9.85 0.78 31.32
C ILE A 61 -11.08 0.24 30.59
N VAL A 62 -12.12 1.06 30.52
CA VAL A 62 -13.33 0.81 29.74
C VAL A 62 -13.41 1.77 28.58
N LYS A 63 -14.12 1.40 27.51
CA LYS A 63 -14.39 2.29 26.38
C LYS A 63 -15.51 3.26 26.73
N GLY A 64 -15.34 4.53 26.40
CA GLY A 64 -16.35 5.57 26.57
C GLY A 64 -16.73 6.18 25.21
N TYR A 65 -18.03 6.26 24.91
CA TYR A 65 -18.54 7.03 23.78
C TYR A 65 -18.97 8.40 24.24
N GLU A 66 -18.39 9.46 23.70
CA GLU A 66 -18.73 10.85 24.06
C GLU A 66 -20.03 11.26 23.39
N VAL A 67 -21.08 11.46 24.18
CA VAL A 67 -22.40 11.91 23.72
C VAL A 67 -22.46 13.44 23.66
N SER A 68 -21.84 14.09 24.64
CA SER A 68 -21.66 15.53 24.71
C SER A 68 -20.37 15.83 25.45
N LYS A 69 -19.89 17.07 25.38
CA LYS A 69 -18.61 17.46 25.99
C LYS A 69 -18.51 16.94 27.42
N ASP A 70 -17.48 16.16 27.70
CA ASP A 70 -17.18 15.53 29.01
C ASP A 70 -18.25 14.57 29.56
N ASN A 71 -19.23 14.15 28.72
CA ASN A 71 -20.26 13.18 29.11
C ASN A 71 -20.11 11.90 28.28
N TYR A 72 -19.73 10.81 28.94
CA TYR A 72 -19.38 9.53 28.31
C TYR A 72 -20.34 8.42 28.70
N VAL A 73 -20.86 7.70 27.71
CA VAL A 73 -21.50 6.40 27.91
C VAL A 73 -20.41 5.34 27.96
N ARG A 74 -20.34 4.63 29.08
CA ARG A 74 -19.37 3.51 29.23
C ARG A 74 -19.89 2.29 28.53
N ILE A 75 -19.02 1.66 27.77
CA ILE A 75 -19.30 0.43 27.02
C ILE A 75 -18.27 -0.60 27.45
N THR A 76 -18.74 -1.71 27.99
CA THR A 76 -17.88 -2.81 28.44
C THR A 76 -17.42 -3.68 27.28
N SER A 77 -16.35 -4.43 27.50
CA SER A 77 -15.86 -5.37 26.50
C SER A 77 -16.84 -6.51 26.22
N GLU A 78 -17.63 -6.89 27.24
CA GLU A 78 -18.68 -7.92 27.15
C GLU A 78 -19.84 -7.46 26.27
N GLU A 79 -20.30 -6.21 26.45
CA GLU A 79 -21.34 -5.61 25.59
C GLU A 79 -20.90 -5.55 24.12
N LEU A 80 -19.65 -5.14 23.85
CA LEU A 80 -19.13 -5.13 22.52
C LEU A 80 -19.03 -6.53 21.91
N LYS A 81 -18.57 -7.51 22.69
CA LYS A 81 -18.53 -8.92 22.24
C LYS A 81 -19.92 -9.47 21.93
N ALA A 82 -20.96 -9.05 22.65
CA ALA A 82 -22.33 -9.47 22.35
C ALA A 82 -22.86 -8.91 21.02
N LEU A 83 -22.31 -7.79 20.55
CA LEU A 83 -22.64 -7.16 19.27
C LEU A 83 -21.75 -7.64 18.13
N GLU A 84 -20.66 -8.37 18.43
CA GLU A 84 -19.79 -8.93 17.40
C GLU A 84 -20.62 -9.83 16.48
N ALA A 85 -20.50 -9.58 15.17
CA ALA A 85 -21.08 -10.48 14.18
C ALA A 85 -20.55 -11.88 14.45
N GLN A 86 -21.44 -12.88 14.56
CA GLN A 86 -21.01 -14.27 14.66
C GLN A 86 -20.01 -14.50 13.53
N SER A 87 -18.79 -14.91 13.88
CA SER A 87 -17.73 -15.10 12.90
C SER A 87 -18.20 -16.11 11.85
N SER A 88 -18.69 -15.60 10.73
CA SER A 88 -19.04 -16.43 9.61
C SER A 88 -17.74 -16.92 8.99
N GLU A 89 -17.50 -18.23 9.02
CA GLU A 89 -16.41 -18.85 8.28
C GLU A 89 -16.70 -18.87 6.77
N THR A 90 -17.83 -18.33 6.36
CA THR A 90 -18.28 -18.35 4.97
C THR A 90 -18.40 -16.92 4.44
N MET A 91 -17.74 -16.70 3.32
CA MET A 91 -17.83 -15.48 2.50
C MET A 91 -18.77 -15.79 1.31
N GLU A 92 -19.95 -15.22 1.33
CA GLU A 92 -20.95 -15.43 0.29
C GLU A 92 -20.84 -14.38 -0.80
N ILE A 93 -20.67 -14.82 -2.05
CA ILE A 93 -20.71 -13.94 -3.22
C ILE A 93 -22.15 -13.49 -3.44
N GLN A 94 -22.38 -12.18 -3.38
CA GLN A 94 -23.69 -11.56 -3.54
C GLN A 94 -24.00 -11.21 -4.99
N GLN A 95 -22.96 -10.68 -5.70
CA GLN A 95 -23.11 -10.26 -7.09
C GLN A 95 -21.76 -10.21 -7.80
N PHE A 96 -21.82 -10.24 -9.14
CA PHE A 96 -20.67 -9.94 -9.99
C PHE A 96 -20.83 -8.56 -10.62
N VAL A 97 -19.74 -7.83 -10.72
CA VAL A 97 -19.67 -6.47 -11.30
C VAL A 97 -18.52 -6.40 -12.29
N LYS A 98 -18.60 -5.51 -13.28
CA LYS A 98 -17.46 -5.24 -14.15
C LYS A 98 -16.36 -4.53 -13.34
N LEU A 99 -15.11 -4.95 -13.51
CA LEU A 99 -14.00 -4.36 -12.76
C LEU A 99 -13.86 -2.83 -12.92
N PRO A 100 -14.06 -2.25 -14.12
CA PRO A 100 -13.99 -0.79 -14.29
C PRO A 100 -15.11 -0.01 -13.62
N ASP A 101 -16.23 -0.65 -13.25
CA ASP A 101 -17.37 0.02 -12.62
C ASP A 101 -17.12 0.31 -11.12
N VAL A 102 -16.07 -0.29 -10.55
CA VAL A 102 -15.69 -0.07 -9.15
C VAL A 102 -14.53 0.91 -9.08
N ASP A 103 -14.81 2.13 -8.62
CA ASP A 103 -13.80 3.15 -8.48
C ASP A 103 -12.69 2.70 -7.50
N PRO A 104 -11.41 2.89 -7.87
CA PRO A 104 -10.28 2.56 -6.99
C PRO A 104 -10.33 3.21 -5.61
N LEU A 105 -11.04 4.31 -5.43
CA LEU A 105 -11.25 4.98 -4.15
C LEU A 105 -11.90 4.09 -3.09
N TYR A 106 -12.71 3.11 -3.51
CA TYR A 106 -13.35 2.17 -2.60
C TYR A 106 -12.39 1.12 -2.03
N TYR A 107 -11.24 0.84 -2.69
CA TYR A 107 -10.32 -0.21 -2.24
C TYR A 107 -9.52 0.22 -1.01
N GLN A 108 -9.53 -0.63 0.02
CA GLN A 108 -8.82 -0.36 1.28
C GLN A 108 -7.62 -1.29 1.46
N THR A 109 -7.83 -2.53 1.88
CA THR A 109 -6.75 -3.49 2.16
C THR A 109 -6.85 -4.69 1.24
N SER A 110 -5.71 -5.18 0.79
CA SER A 110 -5.62 -6.29 -0.17
C SER A 110 -5.13 -7.57 0.49
N TYR A 111 -5.75 -8.70 0.10
CA TYR A 111 -5.42 -10.04 0.58
C TYR A 111 -5.31 -11.01 -0.59
N PHE A 112 -4.27 -11.82 -0.61
CA PHE A 112 -4.21 -12.99 -1.49
C PHE A 112 -5.04 -14.11 -0.92
N SER A 113 -5.84 -14.79 -1.77
CA SER A 113 -6.53 -16.00 -1.39
C SER A 113 -5.81 -17.23 -1.95
N VAL A 114 -5.70 -18.25 -1.11
CA VAL A 114 -5.11 -19.53 -1.48
C VAL A 114 -6.11 -20.64 -1.18
N ALA A 115 -6.45 -21.41 -2.21
CA ALA A 115 -7.36 -22.55 -2.04
C ALA A 115 -6.69 -23.69 -1.27
N GLU A 116 -7.44 -24.33 -0.38
CA GLU A 116 -7.05 -25.59 0.26
C GLU A 116 -7.59 -26.79 -0.54
N ASP A 117 -6.95 -27.95 -0.42
CA ASP A 117 -7.51 -29.19 -0.92
C ASP A 117 -8.74 -29.60 -0.09
N PRO A 118 -9.84 -30.05 -0.68
CA PRO A 118 -10.07 -30.43 -2.10
C PRO A 118 -10.62 -29.32 -2.99
N GLY A 119 -10.67 -28.03 -2.55
CA GLY A 119 -11.34 -26.93 -3.24
C GLY A 119 -10.64 -26.41 -4.50
N ARG A 120 -9.43 -26.82 -4.84
CA ARG A 120 -8.61 -26.20 -5.91
C ARG A 120 -9.28 -26.19 -7.29
N LYS A 121 -10.02 -27.26 -7.65
CA LYS A 121 -10.69 -27.32 -8.95
C LYS A 121 -11.81 -26.28 -9.05
N ALA A 122 -12.63 -26.15 -8.01
CA ALA A 122 -13.70 -25.17 -7.95
C ALA A 122 -13.15 -23.73 -7.89
N TYR A 123 -12.07 -23.51 -7.14
CA TYR A 123 -11.35 -22.24 -7.12
C TYR A 123 -10.85 -21.82 -8.52
N SER A 124 -10.21 -22.75 -9.24
CA SER A 124 -9.71 -22.47 -10.60
C SER A 124 -10.86 -22.20 -11.58
N LEU A 125 -12.01 -22.84 -11.40
CA LEU A 125 -13.20 -22.58 -12.21
C LEU A 125 -13.73 -21.16 -11.99
N ILE A 126 -13.85 -20.72 -10.73
CA ILE A 126 -14.27 -19.36 -10.38
C ILE A 126 -13.28 -18.34 -10.94
N HIS A 127 -11.98 -18.55 -10.70
CA HIS A 127 -10.92 -17.67 -11.21
C HIS A 127 -11.01 -17.49 -12.72
N LYS A 128 -11.07 -18.60 -13.47
CA LYS A 128 -11.10 -18.56 -14.94
C LYS A 128 -12.39 -17.91 -15.46
N GLY A 129 -13.55 -18.25 -14.89
CA GLY A 129 -14.83 -17.65 -15.27
C GLY A 129 -14.84 -16.13 -15.07
N MET A 130 -14.31 -15.65 -13.93
CA MET A 130 -14.19 -14.22 -13.66
C MET A 130 -13.20 -13.53 -14.59
N GLN A 131 -12.10 -14.20 -14.94
CA GLN A 131 -11.09 -13.68 -15.87
C GLN A 131 -11.66 -13.55 -17.30
N ASP A 132 -12.34 -14.58 -17.79
CA ASP A 132 -12.93 -14.62 -19.14
C ASP A 132 -14.04 -13.54 -19.29
N LEU A 133 -14.86 -13.34 -18.26
CA LEU A 133 -15.93 -12.35 -18.23
C LEU A 133 -15.45 -10.93 -17.84
N LYS A 134 -14.19 -10.78 -17.39
CA LYS A 134 -13.62 -9.52 -16.89
C LYS A 134 -14.44 -8.90 -15.74
N VAL A 135 -14.91 -9.73 -14.82
CA VAL A 135 -15.74 -9.33 -13.68
C VAL A 135 -15.02 -9.56 -12.35
N GLY A 136 -15.43 -8.80 -11.35
CA GLY A 136 -15.15 -9.05 -9.94
C GLY A 136 -16.41 -9.50 -9.22
N ALA A 137 -16.28 -10.09 -8.04
CA ALA A 137 -17.38 -10.48 -7.19
C ALA A 137 -17.42 -9.60 -5.93
N ILE A 138 -18.60 -9.14 -5.58
CA ILE A 138 -18.85 -8.47 -4.29
C ILE A 138 -19.34 -9.53 -3.31
N ALA A 139 -18.70 -9.59 -2.16
CA ALA A 139 -19.04 -10.51 -1.09
C ALA A 139 -18.95 -9.81 0.28
N LYS A 140 -19.48 -10.47 1.30
CA LYS A 140 -19.33 -10.05 2.70
C LYS A 140 -18.46 -11.04 3.44
N ILE A 141 -17.59 -10.53 4.31
CA ILE A 141 -16.70 -11.31 5.16
C ILE A 141 -16.69 -10.76 6.57
N THR A 142 -16.55 -11.62 7.57
CA THR A 142 -16.25 -11.17 8.93
C THR A 142 -14.75 -11.24 9.17
N LEU A 143 -14.11 -10.06 9.26
CA LEU A 143 -12.68 -9.90 9.60
C LEU A 143 -12.57 -9.11 10.91
N HIS A 144 -11.75 -9.59 11.83
CA HIS A 144 -11.53 -8.93 13.13
C HIS A 144 -12.83 -8.58 13.84
N GLN A 145 -13.80 -9.52 13.85
CA GLN A 145 -15.10 -9.39 14.51
C GLN A 145 -16.06 -8.36 13.90
N ARG A 146 -15.71 -7.82 12.71
CA ARG A 146 -16.54 -6.86 11.97
C ARG A 146 -16.90 -7.41 10.59
N GLU A 147 -18.15 -7.23 10.19
CA GLU A 147 -18.58 -7.47 8.81
C GLU A 147 -17.94 -6.40 7.91
N GLN A 148 -17.39 -6.84 6.79
CA GLN A 148 -16.78 -5.98 5.78
C GLN A 148 -17.23 -6.43 4.39
N ILE A 149 -17.43 -5.47 3.51
CA ILE A 149 -17.66 -5.74 2.09
C ILE A 149 -16.29 -5.96 1.44
N VAL A 150 -16.21 -6.97 0.59
CA VAL A 150 -14.99 -7.27 -0.17
C VAL A 150 -15.27 -7.37 -1.66
N MET A 151 -14.32 -6.90 -2.44
CA MET A 151 -14.22 -7.15 -3.87
C MET A 151 -13.23 -8.27 -4.10
N ILE A 152 -13.68 -9.35 -4.71
CA ILE A 152 -12.86 -10.47 -5.16
C ILE A 152 -12.60 -10.29 -6.66
N ARG A 153 -11.36 -10.35 -7.09
CA ARG A 153 -11.01 -10.28 -8.51
C ARG A 153 -9.91 -11.26 -8.90
N PRO A 154 -9.88 -11.71 -10.17
CA PRO A 154 -8.76 -12.51 -10.64
C PRO A 154 -7.46 -11.70 -10.67
N TYR A 155 -6.37 -12.32 -10.24
CA TYR A 155 -5.04 -11.76 -10.27
C TYR A 155 -4.03 -12.88 -10.52
N GLU A 156 -3.21 -12.76 -11.55
CA GLU A 156 -2.29 -13.81 -11.99
C GLU A 156 -2.93 -15.21 -12.04
N LYS A 157 -2.50 -16.14 -11.18
CA LYS A 157 -2.99 -17.52 -11.11
C LYS A 157 -3.98 -17.75 -9.98
N GLY A 158 -4.44 -16.68 -9.30
CA GLY A 158 -5.29 -16.76 -8.14
C GLY A 158 -6.32 -15.64 -8.05
N LEU A 159 -6.92 -15.51 -6.88
CA LEU A 159 -7.85 -14.45 -6.54
C LEU A 159 -7.23 -13.52 -5.50
N VAL A 160 -7.43 -12.23 -5.70
CA VAL A 160 -7.14 -11.22 -4.69
C VAL A 160 -8.46 -10.65 -4.17
N LEU A 161 -8.50 -10.42 -2.86
CA LEU A 161 -9.61 -9.77 -2.19
C LEU A 161 -9.18 -8.38 -1.75
N HIS A 162 -10.06 -7.42 -1.94
CA HIS A 162 -9.89 -6.07 -1.40
C HIS A 162 -11.05 -5.78 -0.46
N THR A 163 -10.79 -5.39 0.78
CA THR A 163 -11.84 -4.76 1.58
C THR A 163 -12.22 -3.45 0.96
N LEU A 164 -13.51 -3.11 1.02
CA LEU A 164 -14.04 -1.86 0.49
C LEU A 164 -14.48 -0.94 1.61
N TYR A 165 -14.28 0.36 1.41
CA TYR A 165 -14.93 1.39 2.20
C TYR A 165 -16.44 1.36 1.97
N TYR A 166 -17.22 1.65 2.98
CA TYR A 166 -18.65 1.92 2.82
C TYR A 166 -18.84 3.29 2.14
N PRO A 167 -19.96 3.49 1.39
CA PRO A 167 -20.20 4.77 0.72
C PRO A 167 -20.15 5.99 1.67
N GLU A 168 -20.55 5.81 2.92
CA GLU A 168 -20.55 6.83 3.97
C GLU A 168 -19.13 7.22 4.44
N GLU A 169 -18.14 6.36 4.19
CA GLU A 169 -16.73 6.62 4.53
C GLU A 169 -16.01 7.39 3.42
N ILE A 170 -16.61 7.46 2.22
CA ILE A 170 -16.07 8.22 1.09
C ILE A 170 -16.54 9.68 1.18
N ARG A 171 -15.59 10.59 1.31
CA ARG A 171 -15.88 12.03 1.40
C ARG A 171 -16.18 12.60 0.03
N ALA A 172 -17.17 13.48 -0.04
CA ALA A 172 -17.51 14.16 -1.27
C ALA A 172 -16.47 15.25 -1.63
N VAL A 173 -16.08 15.34 -2.89
CA VAL A 173 -15.13 16.37 -3.36
C VAL A 173 -15.64 17.77 -3.04
N ALA A 174 -16.97 18.00 -3.12
CA ALA A 174 -17.61 19.27 -2.80
C ALA A 174 -17.38 19.76 -1.35
N GLU A 175 -16.92 18.89 -0.44
CA GLU A 175 -16.52 19.31 0.91
C GLU A 175 -15.21 20.13 0.90
N PHE A 176 -14.39 19.98 -0.13
CA PHE A 176 -13.04 20.56 -0.23
C PHE A 176 -12.93 21.62 -1.30
N ASP A 177 -13.67 21.48 -2.39
CA ASP A 177 -13.60 22.35 -3.54
C ASP A 177 -15.02 22.65 -4.07
N ASN A 178 -15.43 23.93 -3.92
CA ASN A 178 -16.70 24.47 -4.42
C ASN A 178 -16.44 25.55 -5.49
N GLN A 179 -15.21 25.63 -6.03
CA GLN A 179 -14.90 26.64 -7.04
C GLN A 179 -15.54 26.27 -8.38
N PRO A 180 -15.99 27.27 -9.15
CA PRO A 180 -16.50 27.02 -10.50
C PRO A 180 -15.39 26.48 -11.41
N GLU A 181 -15.77 25.61 -12.34
CA GLU A 181 -14.85 25.14 -13.36
C GLU A 181 -14.28 26.30 -14.17
N MET A 182 -12.96 26.30 -14.34
CA MET A 182 -12.27 27.29 -15.16
C MET A 182 -12.40 26.91 -16.64
N GLU A 183 -12.76 27.88 -17.49
CA GLU A 183 -12.75 27.67 -18.93
C GLU A 183 -11.32 27.50 -19.46
N VAL A 184 -11.07 26.39 -20.14
CA VAL A 184 -9.77 26.06 -20.76
C VAL A 184 -9.92 26.17 -22.28
N GLN A 185 -8.97 26.84 -22.93
CA GLN A 185 -8.98 27.02 -24.39
C GLN A 185 -8.59 25.71 -25.10
N LYS A 186 -9.17 25.45 -26.27
CA LYS A 186 -8.87 24.24 -27.05
C LYS A 186 -7.38 24.07 -27.36
N ALA A 187 -6.70 25.18 -27.69
CA ALA A 187 -5.26 25.15 -27.96
C ALA A 187 -4.40 24.71 -26.73
N GLU A 188 -4.85 25.07 -25.52
CA GLU A 188 -4.19 24.66 -24.27
C GLU A 188 -4.41 23.18 -24.04
N ILE A 189 -5.62 22.67 -24.28
CA ILE A 189 -5.94 21.24 -24.17
C ILE A 189 -5.11 20.43 -25.16
N GLU A 190 -5.07 20.82 -26.42
CA GLU A 190 -4.30 20.12 -27.47
C GLU A 190 -2.80 20.04 -27.14
N LEU A 191 -2.22 21.13 -26.64
CA LEU A 191 -0.82 21.16 -26.24
C LEU A 191 -0.57 20.27 -25.00
N ALA A 192 -1.47 20.32 -24.02
CA ALA A 192 -1.39 19.46 -22.83
C ALA A 192 -1.49 17.97 -23.20
N GLU A 193 -2.43 17.62 -24.10
CA GLU A 193 -2.56 16.24 -24.58
C GLU A 193 -1.30 15.75 -25.32
N GLN A 194 -0.68 16.61 -26.14
CA GLN A 194 0.57 16.27 -26.82
C GLN A 194 1.69 15.98 -25.80
N PHE A 195 1.80 16.82 -24.77
CA PHE A 195 2.78 16.61 -23.71
C PHE A 195 2.50 15.34 -22.90
N MET A 196 1.24 15.08 -22.54
CA MET A 196 0.84 13.85 -21.85
C MET A 196 1.16 12.60 -22.69
N LYS A 197 0.91 12.64 -24.02
CA LYS A 197 1.25 11.53 -24.93
C LYS A 197 2.76 11.25 -24.98
N GLN A 198 3.60 12.29 -24.92
CA GLN A 198 5.07 12.12 -24.86
C GLN A 198 5.53 11.47 -23.54
N LEU A 199 4.83 11.73 -22.45
CA LEU A 199 5.15 11.15 -21.12
C LEU A 199 4.46 9.83 -20.86
N THR A 200 3.51 9.40 -21.71
CA THR A 200 2.80 8.13 -21.53
C THR A 200 3.74 6.98 -21.78
N ALA A 201 3.95 6.16 -20.78
CA ALA A 201 4.79 4.98 -20.81
C ALA A 201 4.12 3.81 -20.07
N GLU A 202 4.63 2.61 -20.26
CA GLU A 202 4.19 1.45 -19.50
C GLU A 202 4.53 1.61 -18.02
N PHE A 203 3.58 1.22 -17.16
CA PHE A 203 3.78 1.25 -15.71
C PHE A 203 4.82 0.21 -15.29
N GLN A 204 5.94 0.67 -14.74
CA GLN A 204 7.07 -0.16 -14.32
C GLN A 204 7.28 0.00 -12.81
N PRO A 205 6.63 -0.81 -11.98
CA PRO A 205 6.69 -0.69 -10.51
C PRO A 205 8.12 -0.82 -9.97
N GLU A 206 9.01 -1.55 -10.65
CA GLU A 206 10.41 -1.72 -10.23
C GLU A 206 11.22 -0.42 -10.22
N LYS A 207 10.75 0.59 -10.97
CA LYS A 207 11.37 1.93 -10.99
C LYS A 207 10.94 2.81 -9.83
N LEU A 208 9.85 2.45 -9.14
CA LEU A 208 9.36 3.19 -7.98
C LEU A 208 10.17 2.75 -6.75
N LYS A 209 11.07 3.61 -6.30
CA LYS A 209 11.90 3.37 -5.10
C LYS A 209 11.58 4.40 -4.04
N ASP A 210 11.54 3.98 -2.79
CA ASP A 210 11.48 4.88 -1.65
C ASP A 210 12.86 5.50 -1.40
N GLU A 211 13.05 6.72 -1.93
CA GLU A 211 14.30 7.45 -1.74
C GLU A 211 14.50 7.91 -0.29
N TYR A 212 13.43 8.11 0.46
CA TYR A 212 13.53 8.48 1.86
C TYR A 212 14.06 7.31 2.70
N GLU A 213 13.50 6.13 2.52
CA GLU A 213 13.93 4.92 3.22
C GLU A 213 15.40 4.60 2.93
N SER A 214 15.79 4.65 1.66
CA SER A 214 17.19 4.46 1.25
C SER A 214 18.14 5.45 1.92
N ARG A 215 17.75 6.71 2.11
CA ARG A 215 18.56 7.71 2.82
C ARG A 215 18.60 7.49 4.32
N VAL A 216 17.51 6.97 4.90
CA VAL A 216 17.48 6.61 6.32
C VAL A 216 18.42 5.43 6.59
N GLU A 217 18.42 4.41 5.72
CA GLU A 217 19.36 3.30 5.79
C GLU A 217 20.82 3.79 5.73
N GLN A 218 21.16 4.62 4.75
CA GLN A 218 22.50 5.23 4.65
C GLN A 218 22.88 6.03 5.90
N LEU A 219 21.92 6.74 6.50
CA LEU A 219 22.18 7.48 7.75
C LEU A 219 22.47 6.53 8.92
N ILE A 220 21.75 5.42 9.01
CA ILE A 220 21.97 4.40 10.04
C ILE A 220 23.36 3.77 9.87
N GLU A 221 23.69 3.35 8.64
CA GLU A 221 25.02 2.80 8.31
C GLU A 221 26.16 3.80 8.60
N SER A 222 25.97 5.08 8.26
CA SER A 222 26.98 6.11 8.56
C SER A 222 27.19 6.32 10.06
N LYS A 223 26.13 6.18 10.87
CA LYS A 223 26.22 6.27 12.33
C LYS A 223 26.85 5.04 12.97
N GLN A 224 26.81 3.91 12.29
CA GLN A 224 27.54 2.69 12.68
C GLN A 224 29.01 2.71 12.23
N GLY A 225 29.40 3.72 11.42
CA GLY A 225 30.75 3.86 10.89
C GLY A 225 31.02 3.05 9.61
N GLU A 226 29.97 2.54 8.96
CA GLU A 226 30.07 1.65 7.79
C GLU A 226 29.99 2.41 6.46
N ALA A 227 29.40 3.61 6.44
CA ALA A 227 29.20 4.40 5.22
C ALA A 227 29.30 5.92 5.46
N PRO A 228 29.54 6.75 4.42
CA PRO A 228 29.48 8.20 4.51
C PRO A 228 28.04 8.69 4.73
N ALA A 229 27.87 9.80 5.44
CA ALA A 229 26.56 10.38 5.69
C ALA A 229 25.88 10.83 4.38
N PRO A 230 24.55 10.67 4.25
CA PRO A 230 23.82 11.08 3.06
C PRO A 230 23.86 12.59 2.84
N GLU A 231 24.05 13.01 1.58
CA GLU A 231 24.06 14.42 1.21
C GLU A 231 22.68 15.08 1.35
N LYS A 232 22.67 16.32 1.78
CA LYS A 232 21.43 17.12 1.83
C LYS A 232 20.98 17.48 0.42
N GLN A 233 19.80 17.02 0.03
CA GLN A 233 19.23 17.44 -1.25
C GLN A 233 18.87 18.93 -1.23
N PRO A 234 19.24 19.69 -2.27
CA PRO A 234 18.81 21.07 -2.40
C PRO A 234 17.28 21.11 -2.62
N LYS A 235 16.58 21.96 -1.88
CA LYS A 235 15.15 22.19 -2.08
C LYS A 235 14.94 22.78 -3.48
N LYS A 236 14.32 22.02 -4.39
CA LYS A 236 13.89 22.55 -5.68
C LYS A 236 12.83 23.64 -5.43
N LYS A 237 13.15 24.87 -5.69
CA LYS A 237 12.17 25.98 -5.70
C LYS A 237 11.37 25.84 -7.00
N MET A 238 10.09 25.53 -6.92
CA MET A 238 9.19 25.66 -8.06
C MET A 238 8.95 27.13 -8.31
N ALA A 239 9.21 27.59 -9.54
CA ALA A 239 8.83 28.93 -9.98
C ALA A 239 7.32 29.00 -10.16
N PRO A 240 6.64 30.10 -9.78
CA PRO A 240 5.23 30.28 -10.08
C PRO A 240 5.02 30.26 -11.60
N VAL A 241 4.05 29.49 -12.07
CA VAL A 241 3.69 29.44 -13.49
C VAL A 241 2.87 30.70 -13.81
N ILE A 242 3.48 31.62 -14.54
CA ILE A 242 2.83 32.89 -14.94
C ILE A 242 2.14 32.73 -16.29
N ASP A 243 2.70 31.91 -17.19
CA ASP A 243 2.13 31.57 -18.50
C ASP A 243 2.16 30.05 -18.69
N LEU A 244 0.95 29.46 -18.74
CA LEU A 244 0.76 28.02 -18.87
C LEU A 244 1.27 27.49 -20.22
N MET A 245 1.02 28.25 -21.31
CA MET A 245 1.41 27.87 -22.67
C MET A 245 2.93 27.89 -22.87
N GLU A 246 3.61 28.87 -22.29
CA GLU A 246 5.07 28.96 -22.34
C GLU A 246 5.71 27.86 -21.49
N ALA A 247 5.16 27.61 -20.31
CA ALA A 247 5.62 26.53 -19.43
C ALA A 247 5.50 25.14 -20.08
N LEU A 248 4.37 24.84 -20.74
CA LEU A 248 4.14 23.58 -21.47
C LEU A 248 5.13 23.44 -22.63
N LYS A 249 5.31 24.46 -23.47
CA LYS A 249 6.27 24.44 -24.59
C LYS A 249 7.70 24.20 -24.10
N LYS A 250 8.10 24.85 -23.02
CA LYS A 250 9.42 24.70 -22.43
C LYS A 250 9.64 23.29 -21.85
N SER A 251 8.62 22.72 -21.22
CA SER A 251 8.67 21.36 -20.68
C SER A 251 8.76 20.32 -21.80
N MET A 252 8.03 20.51 -22.90
CA MET A 252 8.12 19.63 -24.07
C MET A 252 9.51 19.65 -24.70
N ALA A 253 10.14 20.82 -24.84
CA ALA A 253 11.50 20.94 -25.38
C ALA A 253 12.53 20.24 -24.47
N GLN A 254 12.44 20.39 -23.15
CA GLN A 254 13.35 19.75 -22.22
C GLN A 254 13.23 18.23 -22.18
N HIS A 255 12.03 17.68 -22.39
CA HIS A 255 11.83 16.22 -22.45
C HIS A 255 12.19 15.63 -23.81
N GLY A 256 12.08 16.39 -24.90
CA GLY A 256 12.53 15.99 -26.23
C GLY A 256 14.06 15.77 -26.29
N GLU A 257 14.83 16.68 -25.69
CA GLU A 257 16.30 16.56 -25.63
C GLU A 257 16.79 15.37 -24.77
N LYS A 258 16.07 15.00 -23.69
CA LYS A 258 16.42 13.85 -22.85
C LYS A 258 16.11 12.49 -23.46
N ALA A 259 15.27 12.43 -24.48
CA ALA A 259 14.94 11.19 -25.18
C ALA A 259 16.00 10.76 -26.19
N GLU A 260 16.94 11.66 -26.58
CA GLU A 260 18.00 11.39 -27.56
C GLU A 260 19.35 10.97 -26.95
N GLU A 261 19.55 11.05 -25.61
CA GLU A 261 20.74 10.47 -24.99
C GLU A 261 20.49 9.01 -24.60
N PRO A 262 21.16 8.02 -25.28
CA PRO A 262 21.13 6.64 -24.82
C PRO A 262 21.82 6.57 -23.45
N ALA A 263 21.12 6.05 -22.45
CA ALA A 263 21.70 5.80 -21.13
C ALA A 263 22.94 4.91 -21.28
N GLU A 264 24.15 5.46 -21.13
CA GLU A 264 25.36 4.67 -21.01
C GLU A 264 25.27 3.76 -19.79
N ILE A 265 25.19 2.47 -20.06
CA ILE A 265 25.28 1.42 -19.04
C ILE A 265 26.72 1.45 -18.50
N PRO A 266 26.95 1.72 -17.19
CA PRO A 266 28.31 1.62 -16.63
C PRO A 266 28.81 0.19 -16.79
N GLY A 267 29.80 0.02 -17.67
CA GLY A 267 30.42 -1.26 -17.95
C GLY A 267 30.95 -1.92 -16.69
N LYS A 268 30.50 -3.14 -16.41
CA LYS A 268 31.07 -4.03 -15.41
C LYS A 268 32.56 -4.19 -15.71
N LYS A 269 33.44 -3.62 -14.86
CA LYS A 269 34.86 -3.95 -14.85
C LYS A 269 35.01 -5.43 -14.51
N GLN A 270 35.44 -6.23 -15.49
CA GLN A 270 35.87 -7.61 -15.26
C GLN A 270 37.11 -7.63 -14.38
N PRO A 271 37.20 -8.50 -13.38
CA PRO A 271 38.41 -8.64 -12.58
C PRO A 271 39.53 -9.26 -13.48
N GLN A 272 40.64 -8.54 -13.60
CA GLN A 272 41.84 -9.05 -14.25
C GLN A 272 42.38 -10.27 -13.48
N ARG A 273 42.44 -11.41 -14.11
CA ARG A 273 43.14 -12.60 -13.60
C ARG A 273 44.63 -12.31 -13.53
N ALA A 274 45.19 -12.32 -12.33
CA ALA A 274 46.63 -12.30 -12.12
C ALA A 274 47.26 -13.60 -12.67
N ALA A 275 48.16 -13.47 -13.60
CA ALA A 275 48.96 -14.57 -14.13
C ALA A 275 50.02 -14.99 -13.09
N ALA A 276 49.86 -16.16 -12.51
CA ALA A 276 50.87 -16.76 -11.65
C ALA A 276 52.01 -17.32 -12.52
N GLY A 277 53.13 -16.64 -12.57
CA GLY A 277 54.36 -17.09 -13.20
C GLY A 277 55.00 -18.24 -12.42
N GLY A 278 54.94 -19.43 -12.98
CA GLY A 278 55.63 -20.59 -12.46
C GLY A 278 57.16 -20.51 -12.67
N ARG A 279 57.90 -20.52 -11.59
CA ARG A 279 59.37 -20.65 -11.61
C ARG A 279 59.73 -22.08 -11.24
N ARG A 280 60.09 -22.87 -12.26
CA ARG A 280 60.75 -24.18 -12.09
C ARG A 280 62.17 -23.94 -11.55
N LYS A 281 62.53 -24.51 -10.40
CA LYS A 281 63.89 -24.80 -10.04
C LYS A 281 64.18 -26.29 -10.23
N LYS A 282 65.13 -26.57 -11.08
CA LYS A 282 65.92 -27.84 -11.12
C LYS A 282 67.00 -27.80 -10.05
N THR A 283 67.13 -28.88 -9.36
CA THR A 283 68.40 -29.45 -8.80
C THR A 283 67.95 -30.76 -8.21
N GLY A 284 68.56 -31.82 -8.48
CA GLY A 284 69.85 -32.38 -8.48
C GLY A 284 69.73 -33.68 -7.79
#